data_d94e29d6967005e86af7d48442d1dab2
#
_entry.id   d94e29d6967005e86af7d48442d1dab2
#
_cell.length_a   1.000
_cell.length_b   1.000
_cell.length_c   1.000
_cell.angle_alpha   90.00
_cell.angle_beta   90.00
_cell.angle_gamma   90.00
#
_symmetry.space_group_name_H-M   'P 1'
#
loop_
_entity.id
_entity.type
_entity.pdbx_description
1 polymer ?
#
loop_
_entity_poly.entity_id
_entity_poly.type
_entity_poly.pdbx_seq_one_letter_code
_entity_poly.pdbx_strand_id
1 'polypeptide(L)'
;MRVRQVAVVLGFACLLMPLSRAQGHPVNGQEILKLTQQYVDVAPKRYIGSPGHEAAEAFIKSHFGPEVAKGNFVDDRFTARTPIGPLTMHNLIVKFPGKRDGIIVLASHYETNYWLKDIHFIGANDGACTSALLIALGGYYREHPPQGYSVWLLFTDGEESINKEWTDSDSLYGTRHIAAKWSADGTIGHIKAFLLADMIGWKELNIDRETNSTPWLLDLLAKAGKDTGHSKYLFKSSQPIEDDHLPFLQRGVPVLDVIDFEYGTAANPEAFHHTELDTMDKLSATSLQVSADLFLDLVKLINER
;
A
#
# COMPACT_ATOMS: atom_id res chain seq x y z
N MET A 1 64.07 -32.16 51.95
CA MET A 1 63.30 -32.28 50.68
C MET A 1 62.07 -31.38 50.75
N ARG A 2 62.06 -30.31 50.02
CA ARG A 2 60.88 -29.40 49.94
C ARG A 2 60.15 -29.64 48.60
N VAL A 3 58.92 -30.14 48.64
CA VAL A 3 58.07 -30.33 47.50
C VAL A 3 57.45 -29.02 47.14
N ARG A 4 57.69 -28.50 45.90
CA ARG A 4 57.01 -27.33 45.33
C ARG A 4 55.70 -27.77 44.65
N GLN A 5 54.59 -27.33 45.15
CA GLN A 5 53.33 -27.44 44.47
C GLN A 5 53.27 -26.40 43.35
N VAL A 6 52.98 -26.84 42.11
CA VAL A 6 52.68 -25.97 40.94
C VAL A 6 51.18 -25.86 40.83
N ALA A 7 50.65 -24.66 41.00
CA ALA A 7 49.25 -24.37 40.75
C ALA A 7 49.07 -24.07 39.28
N VAL A 8 48.26 -24.85 38.56
CA VAL A 8 47.83 -24.60 37.20
C VAL A 8 46.55 -23.77 37.25
N VAL A 9 46.61 -22.52 36.80
CA VAL A 9 45.45 -21.67 36.63
C VAL A 9 44.89 -21.88 35.24
N LEU A 10 43.75 -22.56 35.13
CA LEU A 10 42.95 -22.67 33.89
C LEU A 10 42.14 -21.37 33.70
N GLY A 11 42.59 -20.54 32.81
CA GLY A 11 41.85 -19.35 32.37
C GLY A 11 40.70 -19.74 31.45
N PHE A 12 39.47 -19.62 31.92
CA PHE A 12 38.27 -19.70 31.08
C PHE A 12 38.15 -18.41 30.26
N ALA A 13 38.47 -18.43 28.96
CA ALA A 13 38.18 -17.37 28.04
C ALA A 13 36.69 -17.47 27.64
N CYS A 14 35.86 -16.65 28.24
CA CYS A 14 34.46 -16.45 27.80
C CYS A 14 34.48 -15.73 26.45
N LEU A 15 34.29 -16.45 25.35
CA LEU A 15 33.97 -15.85 24.04
C LEU A 15 32.61 -15.22 24.14
N LEU A 16 32.58 -13.90 24.30
CA LEU A 16 31.40 -13.07 24.06
C LEU A 16 31.13 -13.06 22.55
N MET A 17 30.29 -13.99 22.08
CA MET A 17 29.67 -13.83 20.74
C MET A 17 28.82 -12.60 20.77
N PRO A 18 28.99 -11.67 19.82
CA PRO A 18 28.06 -10.58 19.68
C PRO A 18 26.68 -11.16 19.34
N LEU A 19 25.70 -10.95 20.21
CA LEU A 19 24.30 -11.14 19.90
C LEU A 19 24.00 -10.21 18.71
N SER A 20 23.96 -10.79 17.50
CA SER A 20 23.35 -10.14 16.35
C SER A 20 21.92 -9.82 16.76
N ARG A 21 21.63 -8.55 17.09
CA ARG A 21 20.26 -8.05 17.12
C ARG A 21 19.72 -8.31 15.72
N ALA A 22 18.79 -9.25 15.59
CA ALA A 22 17.94 -9.31 14.43
C ALA A 22 17.36 -7.88 14.28
N GLN A 23 17.79 -7.17 13.24
CA GLN A 23 17.18 -5.88 12.90
C GLN A 23 15.75 -6.23 12.53
N GLY A 24 14.80 -5.94 13.42
CA GLY A 24 13.37 -6.08 13.13
C GLY A 24 13.06 -5.27 11.90
N HIS A 25 12.13 -5.76 11.07
CA HIS A 25 11.63 -5.00 9.94
C HIS A 25 11.06 -3.65 10.43
N PRO A 26 11.35 -2.54 9.74
CA PRO A 26 10.88 -1.21 10.16
C PRO A 26 9.35 -1.10 10.18
N VAL A 27 8.66 -1.89 9.35
CA VAL A 27 7.21 -2.08 9.34
C VAL A 27 6.94 -3.58 9.39
N ASN A 28 6.01 -4.02 10.23
CA ASN A 28 5.80 -5.44 10.53
C ASN A 28 4.57 -6.00 9.82
N GLY A 29 4.74 -7.02 8.99
CA GLY A 29 3.65 -7.65 8.23
C GLY A 29 2.57 -8.28 9.11
N GLN A 30 2.89 -8.76 10.32
CA GLN A 30 1.90 -9.28 11.26
C GLN A 30 1.03 -8.16 11.84
N GLU A 31 1.61 -6.98 12.06
CA GLU A 31 0.86 -5.80 12.48
C GLU A 31 -0.05 -5.29 11.39
N ILE A 32 0.41 -5.30 10.12
CA ILE A 32 -0.44 -4.96 8.97
C ILE A 32 -1.61 -5.94 8.86
N LEU A 33 -1.38 -7.25 8.97
CA LEU A 33 -2.44 -8.26 8.92
C LEU A 33 -3.47 -8.05 10.03
N LYS A 34 -3.01 -7.76 11.25
CA LYS A 34 -3.90 -7.43 12.38
C LYS A 34 -4.70 -6.16 12.11
N LEU A 35 -4.08 -5.14 11.55
CA LEU A 35 -4.72 -3.88 11.20
C LEU A 35 -5.77 -4.09 10.11
N THR A 36 -5.48 -4.93 9.11
CA THR A 36 -6.44 -5.35 8.08
C THR A 36 -7.67 -6.01 8.71
N GLN A 37 -7.46 -6.94 9.67
CA GLN A 37 -8.58 -7.57 10.38
C GLN A 37 -9.43 -6.54 11.11
N GLN A 38 -8.81 -5.61 11.84
CA GLN A 38 -9.53 -4.54 12.53
C GLN A 38 -10.33 -3.67 11.55
N TYR A 39 -9.75 -3.38 10.38
CA TYR A 39 -10.40 -2.58 9.35
C TYR A 39 -11.65 -3.28 8.79
N VAL A 40 -11.55 -4.54 8.38
CA VAL A 40 -12.70 -5.29 7.85
C VAL A 40 -13.75 -5.60 8.93
N ASP A 41 -13.38 -5.71 10.21
CA ASP A 41 -14.31 -5.88 11.33
C ASP A 41 -15.17 -4.61 11.55
N VAL A 42 -14.55 -3.42 11.38
CA VAL A 42 -15.24 -2.13 11.54
C VAL A 42 -16.03 -1.74 10.30
N ALA A 43 -15.51 -2.04 9.12
CA ALA A 43 -16.05 -1.62 7.82
C ALA A 43 -16.16 -2.79 6.82
N PRO A 44 -16.94 -3.86 7.11
CA PRO A 44 -17.03 -5.04 6.27
C PRO A 44 -17.73 -4.80 4.92
N LYS A 45 -18.60 -3.79 4.84
CA LYS A 45 -19.34 -3.36 3.63
C LYS A 45 -19.10 -1.87 3.43
N ARG A 46 -17.98 -1.53 2.79
CA ARG A 46 -17.54 -0.15 2.65
C ARG A 46 -17.75 0.43 1.24
N TYR A 47 -18.78 -0.07 0.54
CA TYR A 47 -19.17 0.53 -0.74
C TYR A 47 -19.65 1.97 -0.55
N ILE A 48 -19.44 2.83 -1.55
CA ILE A 48 -19.68 4.27 -1.50
C ILE A 48 -21.10 4.57 -1.01
N GLY A 49 -21.21 5.45 -0.01
CA GLY A 49 -22.48 5.88 0.57
C GLY A 49 -23.06 4.90 1.61
N SER A 50 -22.36 3.81 1.95
CA SER A 50 -22.77 2.91 3.03
C SER A 50 -22.31 3.40 4.41
N PRO A 51 -22.92 2.94 5.52
CA PRO A 51 -22.36 3.18 6.86
C PRO A 51 -20.97 2.60 7.04
N GLY A 52 -20.63 1.51 6.33
CA GLY A 52 -19.30 0.91 6.34
C GLY A 52 -18.27 1.81 5.64
N HIS A 53 -18.67 2.53 4.61
CA HIS A 53 -17.81 3.51 3.94
C HIS A 53 -17.43 4.67 4.91
N GLU A 54 -18.41 5.26 5.59
CA GLU A 54 -18.15 6.27 6.63
C GLU A 54 -17.27 5.73 7.77
N ALA A 55 -17.48 4.46 8.16
CA ALA A 55 -16.66 3.81 9.18
C ALA A 55 -15.22 3.59 8.71
N ALA A 56 -15.01 3.27 7.42
CA ALA A 56 -13.70 3.14 6.81
C ALA A 56 -12.92 4.47 6.84
N GLU A 57 -13.55 5.56 6.42
CA GLU A 57 -12.97 6.92 6.50
C GLU A 57 -12.59 7.29 7.93
N ALA A 58 -13.51 7.05 8.88
CA ALA A 58 -13.27 7.32 10.29
C ALA A 58 -12.13 6.48 10.86
N PHE A 59 -12.04 5.20 10.48
CA PHE A 59 -10.96 4.31 10.88
C PHE A 59 -9.61 4.82 10.36
N ILE A 60 -9.49 5.09 9.07
CA ILE A 60 -8.25 5.65 8.48
C ILE A 60 -7.87 6.94 9.21
N LYS A 61 -8.78 7.90 9.32
CA LYS A 61 -8.52 9.19 9.96
C LYS A 61 -8.08 9.04 11.42
N SER A 62 -8.61 8.06 12.16
CA SER A 62 -8.28 7.83 13.57
C SER A 62 -6.79 7.49 13.79
N HIS A 63 -6.14 6.88 12.80
CA HIS A 63 -4.71 6.55 12.82
C HIS A 63 -3.79 7.74 12.56
N PHE A 64 -4.34 8.87 12.08
CA PHE A 64 -3.59 10.07 11.68
C PHE A 64 -3.90 11.31 12.53
N GLY A 65 -4.29 11.12 13.80
CA GLY A 65 -4.56 12.23 14.72
C GLY A 65 -3.44 13.29 14.80
N PRO A 66 -2.16 12.91 14.91
CA PRO A 66 -1.05 13.87 14.88
C PRO A 66 -0.94 14.67 13.58
N GLU A 67 -1.22 14.04 12.43
CA GLU A 67 -1.20 14.68 11.12
C GLU A 67 -2.39 15.63 10.94
N VAL A 68 -3.57 15.24 11.45
CA VAL A 68 -4.75 16.13 11.52
C VAL A 68 -4.42 17.38 12.35
N ALA A 69 -3.82 17.22 13.53
CA ALA A 69 -3.47 18.33 14.40
C ALA A 69 -2.44 19.30 13.79
N LYS A 70 -1.58 18.80 12.89
CA LYS A 70 -0.57 19.59 12.15
C LYS A 70 -1.08 20.20 10.86
N GLY A 71 -2.33 19.91 10.44
CA GLY A 71 -2.85 20.31 9.11
C GLY A 71 -2.28 19.52 7.94
N ASN A 72 -1.70 18.34 8.20
CA ASN A 72 -1.09 17.45 7.23
C ASN A 72 -2.04 16.31 6.78
N PHE A 73 -3.27 16.32 7.25
CA PHE A 73 -4.35 15.44 6.79
C PHE A 73 -5.36 16.27 6.00
N VAL A 74 -5.69 15.84 4.79
CA VAL A 74 -6.67 16.49 3.93
C VAL A 74 -7.79 15.50 3.61
N ASP A 75 -9.01 15.90 3.87
CA ASP A 75 -10.23 15.24 3.42
C ASP A 75 -10.68 15.97 2.14
N ASP A 76 -10.39 15.35 0.99
CA ASP A 76 -10.68 15.92 -0.33
C ASP A 76 -12.04 15.45 -0.82
N ARG A 77 -13.08 16.10 -0.32
CA ARG A 77 -14.47 15.80 -0.65
C ARG A 77 -14.87 16.31 -2.02
N PHE A 78 -15.50 15.47 -2.83
CA PHE A 78 -16.02 15.80 -4.14
C PHE A 78 -17.33 15.07 -4.46
N THR A 79 -18.02 15.49 -5.52
CA THR A 79 -19.22 14.81 -6.01
C THR A 79 -18.93 14.23 -7.39
N ALA A 80 -19.01 12.91 -7.50
CA ALA A 80 -18.88 12.19 -8.77
C ALA A 80 -20.25 11.99 -9.42
N ARG A 81 -20.28 12.07 -10.76
CA ARG A 81 -21.44 11.63 -11.54
C ARG A 81 -21.30 10.16 -11.81
N THR A 82 -22.23 9.36 -11.31
CA THR A 82 -22.22 7.90 -11.44
C THR A 82 -23.47 7.42 -12.18
N PRO A 83 -23.50 6.15 -12.65
CA PRO A 83 -24.69 5.57 -13.30
C PRO A 83 -25.96 5.59 -12.47
N ILE A 84 -25.86 5.66 -11.14
CA ILE A 84 -26.99 5.71 -10.21
C ILE A 84 -27.31 7.13 -9.70
N GLY A 85 -26.64 8.14 -10.26
CA GLY A 85 -26.78 9.54 -9.85
C GLY A 85 -25.53 10.09 -9.18
N PRO A 86 -25.58 11.32 -8.65
CA PRO A 86 -24.44 11.93 -8.00
C PRO A 86 -24.15 11.26 -6.65
N LEU A 87 -22.90 10.85 -6.43
CA LEU A 87 -22.41 10.33 -5.15
C LEU A 87 -21.32 11.24 -4.59
N THR A 88 -21.31 11.40 -3.28
CA THR A 88 -20.21 12.08 -2.57
C THR A 88 -19.13 11.08 -2.25
N MET A 89 -17.90 11.43 -2.58
CA MET A 89 -16.69 10.63 -2.37
C MET A 89 -15.61 11.47 -1.69
N HIS A 90 -14.65 10.81 -1.04
CA HIS A 90 -13.61 11.45 -0.25
C HIS A 90 -12.25 10.82 -0.51
N ASN A 91 -11.34 11.51 -1.19
CA ASN A 91 -9.94 11.10 -1.13
C ASN A 91 -9.32 11.57 0.20
N LEU A 92 -8.65 10.68 0.91
CA LEU A 92 -7.97 11.02 2.16
C LEU A 92 -6.47 11.11 1.91
N ILE A 93 -5.86 12.26 2.20
CA ILE A 93 -4.45 12.51 1.90
C ILE A 93 -3.70 12.81 3.20
N VAL A 94 -2.62 12.07 3.44
CA VAL A 94 -1.75 12.29 4.59
C VAL A 94 -0.36 12.68 4.11
N LYS A 95 0.14 13.82 4.58
CA LYS A 95 1.38 14.43 4.10
C LYS A 95 2.50 14.31 5.13
N PHE A 96 3.62 13.73 4.72
CA PHE A 96 4.87 13.70 5.48
C PHE A 96 5.90 14.56 4.75
N PRO A 97 6.12 15.81 5.21
CA PRO A 97 7.05 16.74 4.55
C PRO A 97 8.47 16.22 4.53
N GLY A 98 9.10 16.28 3.37
CA GLY A 98 10.52 15.98 3.16
C GLY A 98 11.39 17.23 3.13
N LYS A 99 12.70 17.05 2.89
CA LYS A 99 13.69 18.14 2.81
C LYS A 99 14.00 18.61 1.40
N ARG A 100 13.61 17.79 0.38
CA ARG A 100 13.80 18.10 -1.05
C ARG A 100 12.47 18.49 -1.67
N ASP A 101 12.50 19.37 -2.66
CA ASP A 101 11.33 19.69 -3.46
C ASP A 101 10.93 18.48 -4.32
N GLY A 102 9.70 18.04 -4.14
CA GLY A 102 9.10 16.91 -4.82
C GLY A 102 8.28 16.03 -3.88
N ILE A 103 7.46 15.20 -4.49
CA ILE A 103 6.47 14.36 -3.79
C ILE A 103 6.56 12.93 -4.34
N ILE A 104 6.63 11.95 -3.47
CA ILE A 104 6.35 10.55 -3.79
C ILE A 104 4.97 10.25 -3.21
N VAL A 105 4.03 9.83 -4.06
CA VAL A 105 2.69 9.44 -3.64
C VAL A 105 2.66 7.92 -3.49
N LEU A 106 2.19 7.44 -2.34
CA LEU A 106 1.85 6.03 -2.11
C LEU A 106 0.33 5.97 -2.04
N ALA A 107 -0.30 5.22 -2.93
CA ALA A 107 -1.75 5.19 -3.09
C ALA A 107 -2.34 3.79 -2.88
N SER A 108 -3.59 3.74 -2.49
CA SER A 108 -4.45 2.55 -2.44
C SER A 108 -5.90 3.01 -2.35
N HIS A 109 -6.82 2.29 -2.98
CA HIS A 109 -8.24 2.49 -2.73
C HIS A 109 -8.64 1.93 -1.36
N TYR A 110 -9.75 2.40 -0.81
CA TYR A 110 -10.17 1.98 0.53
C TYR A 110 -11.61 1.45 0.60
N GLU A 111 -12.40 1.68 -0.43
CA GLU A 111 -13.79 1.23 -0.52
C GLU A 111 -13.89 -0.19 -1.13
N THR A 112 -15.11 -0.65 -1.36
CA THR A 112 -15.44 -1.88 -2.06
C THR A 112 -16.48 -1.62 -3.13
N ASN A 113 -16.55 -2.52 -4.12
CA ASN A 113 -17.48 -2.45 -5.23
C ASN A 113 -18.93 -2.20 -4.80
N TYR A 114 -19.58 -1.22 -5.41
CA TYR A 114 -20.99 -0.94 -5.16
C TYR A 114 -21.92 -2.07 -5.65
N TRP A 115 -21.62 -2.70 -6.78
CA TRP A 115 -22.44 -3.77 -7.34
C TRP A 115 -22.39 -5.08 -6.51
N LEU A 116 -21.40 -5.23 -5.61
CA LEU A 116 -21.29 -6.35 -4.68
C LEU A 116 -21.99 -6.11 -3.32
N LYS A 117 -22.68 -4.98 -3.14
CA LYS A 117 -23.29 -4.55 -1.87
C LYS A 117 -24.27 -5.57 -1.26
N ASP A 118 -24.89 -6.41 -2.09
CA ASP A 118 -25.93 -7.34 -1.67
C ASP A 118 -25.36 -8.73 -1.28
N ILE A 119 -24.07 -9.00 -1.51
CA ILE A 119 -23.39 -10.22 -1.09
C ILE A 119 -22.44 -9.96 0.08
N HIS A 120 -21.81 -11.01 0.62
CA HIS A 120 -20.83 -10.90 1.71
C HIS A 120 -19.40 -10.69 1.16
N PHE A 121 -19.22 -9.63 0.40
CA PHE A 121 -17.89 -9.21 -0.07
C PHE A 121 -17.25 -8.27 0.94
N ILE A 122 -16.08 -8.65 1.48
CA ILE A 122 -15.35 -7.84 2.47
C ILE A 122 -14.08 -7.21 1.91
N GLY A 123 -13.65 -7.59 0.69
CA GLY A 123 -12.47 -7.03 0.03
C GLY A 123 -11.24 -7.05 0.95
N ALA A 124 -10.87 -8.24 1.46
CA ALA A 124 -9.75 -8.33 2.42
C ALA A 124 -8.41 -8.04 1.76
N ASN A 125 -8.19 -8.61 0.57
CA ASN A 125 -7.03 -8.30 -0.28
C ASN A 125 -7.27 -7.04 -1.09
N ASP A 126 -8.50 -6.88 -1.57
CA ASP A 126 -8.97 -5.84 -2.45
C ASP A 126 -9.39 -4.59 -1.64
N GLY A 127 -8.46 -3.65 -1.51
CA GLY A 127 -8.52 -2.39 -0.79
C GLY A 127 -8.23 -2.45 0.71
N ALA A 128 -8.58 -3.51 1.47
CA ALA A 128 -8.41 -3.47 2.92
C ALA A 128 -6.96 -3.64 3.36
N CYS A 129 -6.24 -4.64 2.84
CA CYS A 129 -4.87 -4.90 3.27
C CYS A 129 -3.90 -3.80 2.79
N THR A 130 -4.15 -3.21 1.64
CA THR A 130 -3.35 -2.13 1.07
C THR A 130 -3.61 -0.80 1.79
N SER A 131 -4.85 -0.51 2.18
CA SER A 131 -5.16 0.58 3.12
C SER A 131 -4.46 0.40 4.47
N ALA A 132 -4.46 -0.82 5.03
CA ALA A 132 -3.74 -1.13 6.27
C ALA A 132 -2.21 -0.98 6.11
N LEU A 133 -1.66 -1.36 4.96
CA LEU A 133 -0.25 -1.11 4.62
C LEU A 133 0.07 0.39 4.63
N LEU A 134 -0.74 1.22 3.97
CA LEU A 134 -0.55 2.68 3.97
C LEU A 134 -0.61 3.26 5.38
N ILE A 135 -1.53 2.80 6.24
CA ILE A 135 -1.60 3.23 7.63
C ILE A 135 -0.30 2.87 8.38
N ALA A 136 0.21 1.65 8.20
CA ALA A 136 1.45 1.20 8.84
C ALA A 136 2.67 2.01 8.35
N LEU A 137 2.76 2.28 7.04
CA LEU A 137 3.78 3.16 6.46
C LEU A 137 3.68 4.58 7.00
N GLY A 138 2.46 5.08 7.23
CA GLY A 138 2.23 6.37 7.88
C GLY A 138 2.78 6.42 9.31
N GLY A 139 2.59 5.36 10.08
CA GLY A 139 3.23 5.20 11.41
C GLY A 139 4.75 5.28 11.32
N TYR A 140 5.34 4.58 10.36
CA TYR A 140 6.78 4.62 10.10
C TYR A 140 7.27 6.03 9.75
N TYR A 141 6.64 6.74 8.81
CA TYR A 141 7.07 8.09 8.41
C TYR A 141 6.84 9.15 9.49
N ARG A 142 5.93 8.93 10.41
CA ARG A 142 5.77 9.78 11.60
C ARG A 142 6.99 9.70 12.52
N GLU A 143 7.52 8.50 12.72
CA GLU A 143 8.70 8.24 13.55
C GLU A 143 10.01 8.52 12.81
N HIS A 144 10.00 8.35 11.49
CA HIS A 144 11.15 8.51 10.59
C HIS A 144 10.82 9.50 9.46
N PRO A 145 10.76 10.81 9.73
CA PRO A 145 10.39 11.81 8.74
C PRO A 145 11.26 11.74 7.48
N PRO A 146 10.69 11.88 6.27
CA PRO A 146 11.42 11.78 5.02
C PRO A 146 12.59 12.77 4.95
N GLN A 147 13.79 12.28 4.60
CA GLN A 147 14.98 13.12 4.43
C GLN A 147 15.16 13.62 3.00
N GLY A 148 14.49 12.98 2.04
CA GLY A 148 14.43 13.32 0.62
C GLY A 148 13.15 14.06 0.24
N TYR A 149 12.46 13.55 -0.77
CA TYR A 149 11.15 14.06 -1.21
C TYR A 149 10.09 13.86 -0.11
N SER A 150 9.06 14.70 -0.13
CA SER A 150 7.87 14.49 0.70
C SER A 150 7.19 13.17 0.33
N VAL A 151 6.65 12.45 1.32
CA VAL A 151 5.84 11.25 1.10
C VAL A 151 4.38 11.59 1.40
N TRP A 152 3.51 11.40 0.44
CA TRP A 152 2.08 11.57 0.61
C TRP A 152 1.40 10.21 0.50
N LEU A 153 0.57 9.87 1.48
CA LEU A 153 -0.31 8.72 1.41
C LEU A 153 -1.63 9.20 0.83
N LEU A 154 -2.13 8.52 -0.18
CA LEU A 154 -3.41 8.80 -0.84
C LEU A 154 -4.30 7.56 -0.74
N PHE A 155 -5.33 7.66 0.09
CA PHE A 155 -6.42 6.69 0.11
C PHE A 155 -7.47 7.17 -0.87
N THR A 156 -7.63 6.48 -1.97
CA THR A 156 -8.56 6.84 -3.05
C THR A 156 -9.94 6.29 -2.78
N ASP A 157 -10.95 7.04 -3.19
CA ASP A 157 -12.35 6.66 -3.09
C ASP A 157 -12.96 6.50 -4.48
N GLY A 158 -13.73 5.44 -4.67
CA GLY A 158 -14.37 5.18 -5.95
C GLY A 158 -13.38 4.79 -7.05
N GLU A 159 -12.40 4.00 -6.72
CA GLU A 159 -11.62 3.26 -7.70
C GLU A 159 -12.54 2.28 -8.42
N GLU A 160 -13.34 1.56 -7.65
CA GLU A 160 -14.25 0.53 -8.09
C GLU A 160 -15.47 1.05 -8.86
N SER A 161 -15.91 0.28 -9.84
CA SER A 161 -17.08 0.61 -10.64
C SER A 161 -18.39 0.46 -9.84
N ILE A 162 -19.37 1.32 -10.17
CA ILE A 162 -20.73 1.22 -9.61
C ILE A 162 -21.49 0.04 -10.21
N ASN A 163 -21.39 -0.15 -11.52
CA ASN A 163 -21.92 -1.32 -12.21
C ASN A 163 -20.87 -2.42 -12.24
N LYS A 164 -21.28 -3.64 -12.56
CA LYS A 164 -20.35 -4.77 -12.70
C LYS A 164 -19.35 -4.60 -13.85
N GLU A 165 -19.75 -3.92 -14.90
CA GLU A 165 -18.91 -3.69 -16.08
C GLU A 165 -18.02 -2.46 -15.83
N TRP A 166 -16.71 -2.65 -15.88
CA TRP A 166 -15.72 -1.60 -15.80
C TRP A 166 -15.73 -0.75 -17.07
N THR A 167 -15.77 0.56 -16.94
CA THR A 167 -15.67 1.51 -18.06
C THR A 167 -14.92 2.77 -17.65
N ASP A 168 -14.34 3.48 -18.60
CA ASP A 168 -13.65 4.77 -18.40
C ASP A 168 -14.47 5.82 -17.65
N SER A 169 -15.80 5.73 -17.72
CA SER A 169 -16.71 6.67 -17.06
C SER A 169 -17.26 6.16 -15.72
N ASP A 170 -17.14 4.86 -15.45
CA ASP A 170 -17.67 4.20 -14.25
C ASP A 170 -16.55 3.43 -13.54
N SER A 171 -15.50 4.14 -13.14
CA SER A 171 -14.36 3.65 -12.36
C SER A 171 -13.43 4.82 -12.05
N LEU A 172 -12.41 4.62 -11.21
CA LEU A 172 -11.30 5.53 -10.94
C LEU A 172 -11.74 6.97 -10.60
N TYR A 173 -12.91 7.13 -9.97
CA TYR A 173 -13.50 8.44 -9.70
C TYR A 173 -12.59 9.32 -8.86
N GLY A 174 -11.99 8.75 -7.79
CA GLY A 174 -11.10 9.45 -6.89
C GLY A 174 -9.83 9.94 -7.56
N THR A 175 -9.14 9.07 -8.27
CA THR A 175 -7.89 9.41 -8.94
C THR A 175 -8.09 10.28 -10.16
N ARG A 176 -9.16 10.11 -10.92
CA ARG A 176 -9.53 11.07 -11.98
C ARG A 176 -9.77 12.47 -11.42
N HIS A 177 -10.49 12.58 -10.28
CA HIS A 177 -10.74 13.84 -9.61
C HIS A 177 -9.45 14.48 -9.12
N ILE A 178 -8.66 13.74 -8.31
CA ILE A 178 -7.48 14.32 -7.66
C ILE A 178 -6.37 14.66 -8.65
N ALA A 179 -6.17 13.83 -9.69
CA ALA A 179 -5.21 14.12 -10.75
C ALA A 179 -5.58 15.38 -11.54
N ALA A 180 -6.88 15.59 -11.82
CA ALA A 180 -7.36 16.83 -12.45
C ALA A 180 -7.17 18.05 -11.54
N LYS A 181 -7.48 17.93 -10.25
CA LYS A 181 -7.28 18.97 -9.24
C LYS A 181 -5.81 19.36 -9.12
N TRP A 182 -4.93 18.36 -8.97
CA TRP A 182 -3.49 18.60 -8.87
C TRP A 182 -2.85 19.11 -10.16
N SER A 183 -3.46 18.84 -11.32
CA SER A 183 -3.06 19.49 -12.56
C SER A 183 -3.43 20.98 -12.56
N ALA A 184 -4.62 21.32 -12.07
CA ALA A 184 -5.10 22.68 -12.06
C ALA A 184 -4.34 23.58 -11.07
N ASP A 185 -3.91 23.07 -9.93
CA ASP A 185 -3.17 23.81 -8.89
C ASP A 185 -1.64 23.71 -9.02
N GLY A 186 -1.13 22.94 -9.99
CA GLY A 186 0.29 22.75 -10.26
C GLY A 186 0.98 21.67 -9.42
N THR A 187 0.30 21.05 -8.45
CA THR A 187 0.86 19.99 -7.59
C THR A 187 1.44 18.84 -8.40
N ILE A 188 0.78 18.49 -9.54
CA ILE A 188 1.18 17.35 -10.38
C ILE A 188 2.62 17.46 -10.89
N GLY A 189 3.11 18.67 -11.16
CA GLY A 189 4.49 18.93 -11.60
C GLY A 189 5.56 18.62 -10.55
N HIS A 190 5.17 18.50 -9.29
CA HIS A 190 6.05 18.15 -8.18
C HIS A 190 6.08 16.65 -7.89
N ILE A 191 5.19 15.84 -8.48
CA ILE A 191 5.14 14.40 -8.23
C ILE A 191 6.30 13.71 -8.98
N LYS A 192 7.18 13.08 -8.25
CA LYS A 192 8.36 12.35 -8.76
C LYS A 192 8.04 10.89 -9.09
N ALA A 193 7.11 10.31 -8.35
CA ALA A 193 6.53 8.98 -8.60
C ALA A 193 5.17 8.85 -7.92
N PHE A 194 4.27 8.13 -8.56
CA PHE A 194 3.00 7.65 -8.00
C PHE A 194 3.11 6.13 -7.93
N LEU A 195 3.07 5.58 -6.72
CA LEU A 195 3.19 4.16 -6.43
C LEU A 195 1.87 3.66 -5.88
N LEU A 196 1.17 2.87 -6.65
CA LEU A 196 -0.09 2.25 -6.26
C LEU A 196 0.19 0.90 -5.59
N ALA A 197 -0.60 0.58 -4.58
CA ALA A 197 -0.62 -0.72 -3.91
C ALA A 197 -2.02 -1.30 -4.07
N ASP A 198 -2.14 -2.42 -4.77
CA ASP A 198 -3.40 -3.13 -4.93
C ASP A 198 -3.22 -4.65 -4.88
N MET A 199 -4.15 -5.33 -4.17
CA MET A 199 -4.22 -6.80 -4.01
C MET A 199 -2.92 -7.52 -3.63
N ILE A 200 -2.02 -6.93 -2.85
CA ILE A 200 -0.68 -7.43 -2.53
C ILE A 200 -0.55 -8.11 -1.16
N GLY A 201 -1.66 -8.61 -0.61
CA GLY A 201 -1.66 -9.34 0.67
C GLY A 201 -1.78 -10.86 0.55
N TRP A 202 -2.07 -11.39 -0.64
CA TRP A 202 -2.34 -12.81 -0.82
C TRP A 202 -1.16 -13.70 -0.45
N LYS A 203 -1.45 -14.85 0.17
CA LYS A 203 -0.43 -15.79 0.67
C LYS A 203 0.44 -16.42 -0.42
N GLU A 204 -0.02 -16.49 -1.68
CA GLU A 204 0.75 -16.96 -2.83
C GLU A 204 1.23 -15.80 -3.71
N LEU A 205 1.52 -14.66 -3.10
CA LEU A 205 1.92 -13.39 -3.73
C LEU A 205 2.81 -13.56 -4.95
N ASN A 206 2.39 -12.94 -6.07
CA ASN A 206 3.18 -12.76 -7.27
C ASN A 206 2.89 -11.40 -7.90
N ILE A 207 3.63 -10.37 -7.53
CA ILE A 207 3.47 -9.02 -8.09
C ILE A 207 3.76 -9.05 -9.59
N ASP A 208 2.82 -8.59 -10.38
CA ASP A 208 2.87 -8.55 -11.83
C ASP A 208 3.94 -7.57 -12.35
N ARG A 209 4.44 -7.84 -13.54
CA ARG A 209 5.07 -6.82 -14.35
C ARG A 209 3.99 -6.05 -15.09
N GLU A 210 3.36 -5.09 -14.40
CA GLU A 210 2.29 -4.29 -14.98
C GLU A 210 2.86 -3.38 -16.08
N THR A 211 2.31 -3.45 -17.32
CA THR A 211 2.99 -2.91 -18.50
C THR A 211 2.67 -1.44 -18.81
N ASN A 212 1.66 -0.83 -18.17
CA ASN A 212 1.41 0.61 -18.22
C ASN A 212 2.33 1.37 -17.24
N SER A 213 2.94 0.67 -16.29
CA SER A 213 3.90 1.24 -15.34
C SER A 213 5.14 1.80 -16.03
N THR A 214 5.66 2.88 -15.50
CA THR A 214 6.84 3.55 -16.05
C THR A 214 8.08 2.63 -15.98
N PRO A 215 8.79 2.37 -17.10
CA PRO A 215 9.85 1.34 -17.16
C PRO A 215 10.92 1.46 -16.08
N TRP A 216 11.40 2.67 -15.78
CA TRP A 216 12.45 2.85 -14.78
C TRP A 216 11.95 2.57 -13.34
N LEU A 217 10.64 2.71 -13.05
CA LEU A 217 10.05 2.32 -11.77
C LEU A 217 9.94 0.80 -11.66
N LEU A 218 9.62 0.10 -12.75
CA LEU A 218 9.68 -1.36 -12.80
C LEU A 218 11.12 -1.87 -12.56
N ASP A 219 12.13 -1.19 -13.10
CA ASP A 219 13.54 -1.52 -12.83
C ASP A 219 13.90 -1.29 -11.35
N LEU A 220 13.36 -0.24 -10.73
CA LEU A 220 13.52 0.01 -9.29
C LEU A 220 12.77 -1.03 -8.45
N LEU A 221 11.59 -1.48 -8.86
CA LEU A 221 10.86 -2.57 -8.17
C LEU A 221 11.66 -3.88 -8.23
N ALA A 222 12.24 -4.21 -9.39
CA ALA A 222 13.14 -5.37 -9.51
C ALA A 222 14.37 -5.24 -8.61
N LYS A 223 14.95 -4.02 -8.53
CA LYS A 223 16.07 -3.73 -7.64
C LYS A 223 15.66 -3.84 -6.16
N ALA A 224 14.53 -3.26 -5.77
CA ALA A 224 13.99 -3.37 -4.42
C ALA A 224 13.79 -4.84 -4.02
N GLY A 225 13.21 -5.66 -4.92
CA GLY A 225 13.08 -7.09 -4.70
C GLY A 225 14.41 -7.80 -4.48
N LYS A 226 15.49 -7.36 -5.15
CA LYS A 226 16.83 -7.90 -4.95
C LYS A 226 17.44 -7.44 -3.62
N ASP A 227 17.35 -6.15 -3.32
CA ASP A 227 17.95 -5.54 -2.13
C ASP A 227 17.31 -6.06 -0.84
N THR A 228 16.00 -6.33 -0.87
CA THR A 228 15.22 -6.87 0.26
C THR A 228 15.16 -8.40 0.29
N GLY A 229 15.68 -9.10 -0.74
CA GLY A 229 15.63 -10.57 -0.83
C GLY A 229 14.27 -11.13 -1.29
N HIS A 230 13.42 -10.29 -1.89
CA HIS A 230 12.04 -10.62 -2.27
C HIS A 230 11.83 -10.87 -3.77
N SER A 231 12.89 -10.98 -4.58
CA SER A 231 12.80 -11.17 -6.05
C SER A 231 11.89 -12.33 -6.49
N LYS A 232 11.73 -13.37 -5.66
CA LYS A 232 10.90 -14.54 -5.98
C LYS A 232 9.40 -14.24 -6.07
N TYR A 233 8.96 -13.07 -5.53
CA TYR A 233 7.58 -12.62 -5.51
C TYR A 233 7.25 -11.67 -6.67
N LEU A 234 8.19 -11.45 -7.62
CA LEU A 234 8.04 -10.46 -8.66
C LEU A 234 8.04 -11.10 -10.05
N PHE A 235 7.15 -10.60 -10.92
CA PHE A 235 7.24 -10.68 -12.38
C PHE A 235 7.16 -12.08 -12.99
N LYS A 236 6.42 -13.02 -12.37
CA LYS A 236 6.10 -14.29 -13.01
C LYS A 236 5.03 -14.14 -14.11
N SER A 237 4.20 -13.12 -14.01
CA SER A 237 3.20 -12.67 -14.99
C SER A 237 3.47 -11.26 -15.46
N SER A 238 2.95 -10.90 -16.64
CA SER A 238 3.10 -9.57 -17.22
C SER A 238 1.87 -9.23 -18.05
N GLN A 239 1.18 -8.15 -17.70
CA GLN A 239 -0.05 -7.70 -18.36
C GLN A 239 -0.29 -6.21 -18.17
N PRO A 240 -1.07 -5.55 -19.04
CA PRO A 240 -1.61 -4.22 -18.78
C PRO A 240 -2.79 -4.34 -17.81
N ILE A 241 -2.86 -3.43 -16.85
CA ILE A 241 -3.98 -3.34 -15.89
C ILE A 241 -4.55 -1.93 -15.95
N GLU A 242 -5.87 -1.80 -15.88
CA GLU A 242 -6.55 -0.51 -15.74
C GLU A 242 -6.82 -0.27 -14.26
N ASP A 243 -6.15 0.77 -13.69
CA ASP A 243 -6.20 1.03 -12.27
C ASP A 243 -5.85 2.51 -11.97
N ASP A 244 -5.91 2.90 -10.71
CA ASP A 244 -5.73 4.25 -10.15
C ASP A 244 -4.45 4.99 -10.59
N HIS A 245 -3.46 4.29 -11.11
CA HIS A 245 -2.25 4.90 -11.67
C HIS A 245 -2.48 5.57 -13.04
N LEU A 246 -3.48 5.13 -13.84
CA LEU A 246 -3.70 5.60 -15.20
C LEU A 246 -4.04 7.09 -15.30
N PRO A 247 -4.90 7.69 -14.46
CA PRO A 247 -5.17 9.13 -14.51
C PRO A 247 -3.91 10.00 -14.31
N PHE A 248 -2.92 9.51 -13.57
CA PHE A 248 -1.62 10.16 -13.37
C PHE A 248 -0.68 9.93 -14.56
N LEU A 249 -0.62 8.71 -15.10
CA LEU A 249 0.13 8.40 -16.31
C LEU A 249 -0.28 9.29 -17.47
N GLN A 250 -1.58 9.47 -17.71
CA GLN A 250 -2.14 10.33 -18.76
C GLN A 250 -1.71 11.80 -18.63
N ARG A 251 -1.23 12.21 -17.46
CA ARG A 251 -0.72 13.56 -17.17
C ARG A 251 0.81 13.64 -17.07
N GLY A 252 1.49 12.57 -17.50
CA GLY A 252 2.94 12.51 -17.57
C GLY A 252 3.65 12.30 -16.23
N VAL A 253 2.93 11.88 -15.19
CA VAL A 253 3.53 11.47 -13.92
C VAL A 253 4.14 10.08 -14.09
N PRO A 254 5.37 9.83 -13.62
CA PRO A 254 5.89 8.48 -13.52
C PRO A 254 5.06 7.65 -12.53
N VAL A 255 4.54 6.51 -12.98
CA VAL A 255 3.64 5.65 -12.21
C VAL A 255 4.18 4.23 -12.09
N LEU A 256 3.86 3.57 -11.00
CA LEU A 256 4.08 2.15 -10.78
C LEU A 256 2.85 1.57 -10.09
N ASP A 257 2.25 0.58 -10.70
CA ASP A 257 1.24 -0.24 -10.10
C ASP A 257 1.89 -1.51 -9.54
N VAL A 258 1.81 -1.68 -8.23
CA VAL A 258 2.32 -2.84 -7.50
C VAL A 258 1.12 -3.70 -7.16
N ILE A 259 0.79 -4.62 -8.06
CA ILE A 259 -0.42 -5.43 -8.00
C ILE A 259 -0.12 -6.92 -8.22
N ASP A 260 -0.88 -7.79 -7.57
CA ASP A 260 -0.99 -9.23 -7.84
C ASP A 260 -2.40 -9.51 -8.37
N PHE A 261 -2.57 -9.37 -9.68
CA PHE A 261 -3.90 -9.47 -10.32
C PHE A 261 -4.41 -10.91 -10.40
N GLU A 262 -3.52 -11.91 -10.46
CA GLU A 262 -3.87 -13.33 -10.49
C GLU A 262 -4.27 -13.84 -9.09
N TYR A 263 -5.32 -13.26 -8.52
CA TYR A 263 -5.82 -13.56 -7.17
C TYR A 263 -6.84 -14.71 -7.19
N GLY A 264 -6.33 -15.94 -7.19
CA GLY A 264 -7.19 -17.11 -7.34
C GLY A 264 -6.49 -18.45 -7.12
N THR A 265 -6.85 -19.42 -7.92
CA THR A 265 -6.25 -20.77 -7.93
C THR A 265 -5.62 -21.05 -9.30
N ALA A 266 -4.74 -22.04 -9.39
CA ALA A 266 -4.16 -22.45 -10.66
C ALA A 266 -5.21 -22.82 -11.75
N ALA A 267 -6.40 -23.29 -11.33
CA ALA A 267 -7.49 -23.64 -12.24
C ALA A 267 -8.38 -22.41 -12.58
N ASN A 268 -8.41 -21.41 -11.75
CA ASN A 268 -9.13 -20.15 -11.95
C ASN A 268 -8.32 -19.02 -11.29
N PRO A 269 -7.49 -18.29 -12.05
CA PRO A 269 -6.61 -17.23 -11.53
C PRO A 269 -7.33 -16.06 -10.87
N GLU A 270 -8.62 -15.88 -11.13
CA GLU A 270 -9.44 -14.79 -10.58
C GLU A 270 -10.51 -15.30 -9.59
N ALA A 271 -10.34 -16.50 -9.01
CA ALA A 271 -11.38 -17.15 -8.22
C ALA A 271 -11.78 -16.37 -6.95
N PHE A 272 -10.92 -15.52 -6.43
CA PHE A 272 -11.15 -14.76 -5.22
C PHE A 272 -11.46 -13.27 -5.49
N HIS A 273 -10.97 -12.75 -6.61
CA HIS A 273 -11.19 -11.37 -7.05
C HIS A 273 -12.70 -11.10 -7.24
N HIS A 274 -13.20 -10.04 -6.61
CA HIS A 274 -14.60 -9.62 -6.64
C HIS A 274 -15.60 -10.72 -6.25
N THR A 275 -15.25 -11.58 -5.30
CA THR A 275 -16.12 -12.66 -4.80
C THR A 275 -16.18 -12.69 -3.27
N GLU A 276 -17.17 -13.41 -2.72
CA GLU A 276 -17.27 -13.65 -1.26
C GLU A 276 -16.07 -14.44 -0.69
N LEU A 277 -15.17 -14.92 -1.56
CA LEU A 277 -13.97 -15.63 -1.17
C LEU A 277 -12.78 -14.70 -0.89
N ASP A 278 -12.88 -13.40 -1.17
CA ASP A 278 -11.87 -12.44 -0.75
C ASP A 278 -11.97 -12.15 0.75
N THR A 279 -11.34 -13.02 1.52
CA THR A 279 -11.44 -13.07 2.98
C THR A 279 -10.04 -13.15 3.63
N MET A 280 -9.97 -12.83 4.93
CA MET A 280 -8.73 -12.77 5.71
C MET A 280 -7.87 -14.04 5.65
N ASP A 281 -8.48 -15.22 5.45
CA ASP A 281 -7.76 -16.51 5.32
C ASP A 281 -6.93 -16.62 4.03
N LYS A 282 -7.14 -15.72 3.06
CA LYS A 282 -6.34 -15.65 1.84
C LYS A 282 -5.04 -14.85 2.05
N LEU A 283 -5.01 -13.98 3.05
CA LEU A 283 -3.87 -13.10 3.31
C LEU A 283 -2.77 -13.79 4.13
N SER A 284 -1.56 -13.26 4.05
CA SER A 284 -0.46 -13.66 4.93
C SER A 284 0.38 -12.48 5.41
N ALA A 285 0.84 -12.58 6.67
CA ALA A 285 1.80 -11.62 7.21
C ALA A 285 3.11 -11.58 6.41
N THR A 286 3.50 -12.69 5.79
CA THR A 286 4.71 -12.75 4.94
C THR A 286 4.54 -11.89 3.69
N SER A 287 3.42 -11.99 2.98
CA SER A 287 3.14 -11.18 1.80
C SER A 287 3.08 -9.69 2.13
N LEU A 288 2.40 -9.34 3.23
CA LEU A 288 2.32 -7.96 3.70
C LEU A 288 3.68 -7.41 4.16
N GLN A 289 4.57 -8.28 4.71
CA GLN A 289 5.96 -7.91 5.00
C GLN A 289 6.74 -7.61 3.72
N VAL A 290 6.62 -8.49 2.70
CA VAL A 290 7.23 -8.29 1.38
C VAL A 290 6.80 -6.96 0.80
N SER A 291 5.50 -6.68 0.81
CA SER A 291 4.94 -5.42 0.29
C SER A 291 5.48 -4.20 1.04
N ALA A 292 5.53 -4.24 2.37
CA ALA A 292 6.07 -3.14 3.18
C ALA A 292 7.56 -2.88 2.88
N ASP A 293 8.37 -3.93 2.81
CA ASP A 293 9.80 -3.83 2.53
C ASP A 293 10.04 -3.25 1.11
N LEU A 294 9.25 -3.67 0.12
CA LEU A 294 9.33 -3.16 -1.25
C LEU A 294 8.99 -1.67 -1.33
N PHE A 295 7.89 -1.23 -0.70
CA PHE A 295 7.50 0.18 -0.72
C PHE A 295 8.51 1.08 -0.01
N LEU A 296 9.06 0.65 1.12
CA LEU A 296 10.12 1.40 1.83
C LEU A 296 11.40 1.52 1.00
N ASP A 297 11.84 0.43 0.36
CA ASP A 297 13.05 0.46 -0.47
C ASP A 297 12.82 1.22 -1.79
N LEU A 298 11.63 1.15 -2.40
CA LEU A 298 11.26 1.97 -3.56
C LEU A 298 11.37 3.46 -3.24
N VAL A 299 10.80 3.92 -2.13
CA VAL A 299 10.92 5.34 -1.71
C VAL A 299 12.37 5.74 -1.52
N LYS A 300 13.20 4.90 -0.92
CA LYS A 300 14.65 5.13 -0.78
C LYS A 300 15.33 5.22 -2.14
N LEU A 301 15.11 4.24 -3.03
CA LEU A 301 15.74 4.19 -4.36
C LEU A 301 15.33 5.37 -5.26
N ILE A 302 14.08 5.82 -5.18
CA ILE A 302 13.62 7.03 -5.90
C ILE A 302 14.35 8.28 -5.38
N ASN A 303 14.63 8.37 -4.09
CA ASN A 303 15.37 9.47 -3.50
C ASN A 303 16.88 9.46 -3.88
N GLU A 304 17.44 8.31 -4.20
CA GLU A 304 18.84 8.15 -4.62
C GLU A 304 19.06 8.48 -6.10
N ARG A 305 17.98 8.58 -6.86
CA ARG A 305 18.03 8.94 -8.28
C ARG A 305 18.07 10.47 -8.47
#